data_da3be03368485835a994489a6d977d4e
#
_entry.id   da3be03368485835a994489a6d977d4e
#
_cell.length_a   1.000
_cell.length_b   1.000
_cell.length_c   1.000
_cell.angle_alpha   90.00
_cell.angle_beta   90.00
_cell.angle_gamma   90.00
#
_symmetry.space_group_name_H-M   'P 1'
#
loop_
_entity.id
_entity.type
_entity.pdbx_description
1 polymer ?
#
loop_
_entity_poly.entity_id
_entity_poly.type
_entity_poly.pdbx_seq_one_letter_code
_entity_poly.pdbx_strand_id
1 'polypeptide(L)'
;MCLASDLVPVLTLGATPPSNAFLAAGELTSDEPSFPLDLNCCRTCGFVQLADVVSPELLFNDYLYVSSTSPAFVKHFEELGQEITSQFRVPA
;
A
#
# COMPACT_ATOMS: atom_id res chain seq x y z
N MET A 1 -12.97 -9.93 -2.94
CA MET A 1 -13.25 -9.16 -4.16
C MET A 1 -14.28 -9.90 -5.00
N CYS A 2 -15.26 -9.19 -5.55
CA CYS A 2 -16.40 -9.81 -6.28
C CYS A 2 -16.14 -10.04 -7.78
N LEU A 3 -14.98 -9.64 -8.29
CA LEU A 3 -14.58 -9.71 -9.71
C LEU A 3 -15.50 -8.92 -10.69
N ALA A 4 -16.37 -8.07 -10.16
CA ALA A 4 -17.18 -7.18 -10.99
C ALA A 4 -16.31 -6.05 -11.58
N SER A 5 -16.68 -5.59 -12.77
CA SER A 5 -16.00 -4.51 -13.49
C SER A 5 -16.69 -3.14 -13.34
N ASP A 6 -17.75 -3.05 -12.54
CA ASP A 6 -18.49 -1.79 -12.31
C ASP A 6 -17.74 -0.93 -11.28
N LEU A 7 -16.68 -0.27 -11.76
CA LEU A 7 -15.81 0.60 -10.99
C LEU A 7 -16.11 2.06 -11.32
N VAL A 8 -16.21 2.89 -10.29
CA VAL A 8 -16.36 4.34 -10.43
C VAL A 8 -15.22 5.07 -9.73
N PRO A 9 -14.65 6.12 -10.32
CA PRO A 9 -13.64 6.93 -9.68
C PRO A 9 -14.24 7.68 -8.50
N VAL A 10 -13.55 7.67 -7.35
CA VAL A 10 -14.00 8.35 -6.12
C VAL A 10 -13.03 9.40 -5.62
N LEU A 11 -11.75 9.27 -5.93
CA LEU A 11 -10.72 10.21 -5.48
C LEU A 11 -9.52 10.16 -6.42
N THR A 12 -8.95 11.30 -6.75
CA THR A 12 -7.64 11.41 -7.39
C THR A 12 -6.71 12.23 -6.51
N LEU A 13 -5.50 11.74 -6.28
CA LEU A 13 -4.45 12.43 -5.54
C LEU A 13 -3.35 12.96 -6.47
N GLY A 14 -3.56 12.84 -7.79
CA GLY A 14 -2.59 13.22 -8.79
C GLY A 14 -1.49 12.17 -9.00
N ALA A 15 -0.54 12.49 -9.87
CA ALA A 15 0.61 11.63 -10.09
C ALA A 15 1.68 11.87 -9.03
N THR A 16 2.18 10.79 -8.44
CA THR A 16 3.20 10.81 -7.38
C THR A 16 4.31 9.81 -7.67
N PRO A 17 5.54 10.08 -7.21
CA PRO A 17 6.60 9.08 -7.21
C PRO A 17 6.28 7.92 -6.26
N PRO A 18 6.92 6.75 -6.44
CA PRO A 18 6.78 5.64 -5.51
C PRO A 18 7.23 6.03 -4.10
N SER A 19 6.49 5.53 -3.08
CA SER A 19 6.84 5.75 -1.68
C SER A 19 8.21 5.18 -1.34
N ASN A 20 9.01 5.90 -0.55
CA ASN A 20 10.35 5.50 -0.10
C ASN A 20 11.38 5.27 -1.23
N ALA A 21 11.10 5.71 -2.44
CA ALA A 21 12.05 5.74 -3.55
C ALA A 21 12.95 6.98 -3.42
N PHE A 22 13.89 6.94 -2.46
CA PHE A 22 14.78 8.08 -2.21
C PHE A 22 15.83 8.21 -3.32
N LEU A 23 15.99 9.43 -3.82
CA LEU A 23 16.99 9.75 -4.84
C LEU A 23 18.38 9.92 -4.22
N ALA A 24 19.39 9.37 -4.87
CA ALA A 24 20.77 9.68 -4.54
C ALA A 24 21.12 11.12 -4.97
N ALA A 25 22.17 11.70 -4.37
CA ALA A 25 22.56 13.09 -4.65
C ALA A 25 22.82 13.39 -6.12
N GLY A 26 23.29 12.42 -6.91
CA GLY A 26 23.50 12.56 -8.35
C GLY A 26 22.24 12.45 -9.19
N GLU A 27 21.11 12.03 -8.62
CA GLU A 27 19.84 11.80 -9.31
C GLU A 27 18.85 12.95 -9.12
N LEU A 28 19.18 13.94 -8.28
CA LEU A 28 18.29 15.06 -7.93
C LEU A 28 17.89 15.94 -9.12
N THR A 29 18.62 15.85 -10.23
CA THR A 29 18.33 16.58 -11.49
C THR A 29 17.73 15.67 -12.56
N SER A 30 17.51 14.39 -12.27
CA SER A 30 16.92 13.42 -13.19
C SER A 30 15.39 13.45 -13.10
N ASP A 31 14.72 13.08 -14.19
CA ASP A 31 13.29 12.90 -14.18
C ASP A 31 12.91 11.70 -13.31
N GLU A 32 12.12 11.96 -12.28
CA GLU A 32 11.60 10.94 -11.37
C GLU A 32 10.31 10.31 -11.93
N PRO A 33 10.20 8.97 -12.02
CA PRO A 33 8.98 8.34 -12.49
C PRO A 33 7.82 8.63 -11.52
N SER A 34 6.70 9.08 -12.08
CA SER A 34 5.47 9.35 -11.33
C SER A 34 4.32 8.54 -11.89
N PHE A 35 3.46 8.07 -11.00
CA PHE A 35 2.31 7.22 -11.33
C PHE A 35 1.02 7.84 -10.82
N PRO A 36 -0.10 7.69 -11.55
CA PRO A 36 -1.40 8.13 -11.08
C PRO A 36 -1.75 7.47 -9.74
N LEU A 37 -2.30 8.24 -8.82
CA LEU A 37 -2.79 7.74 -7.52
C LEU A 37 -4.29 8.01 -7.44
N ASP A 38 -5.03 7.24 -8.23
CA ASP A 38 -6.47 7.34 -8.37
C ASP A 38 -7.15 6.15 -7.69
N LEU A 39 -8.24 6.43 -6.98
CA LEU A 39 -9.03 5.44 -6.26
C LEU A 39 -10.36 5.22 -6.96
N ASN A 40 -10.69 3.96 -7.18
CA ASN A 40 -11.98 3.51 -7.68
C ASN A 40 -12.75 2.73 -6.61
N CYS A 41 -14.06 2.87 -6.61
CA CYS A 41 -14.97 2.08 -5.78
C CYS A 41 -15.80 1.14 -6.67
N CYS A 42 -15.90 -0.12 -6.27
CA CYS A 42 -16.78 -1.08 -6.90
C CYS A 42 -18.23 -0.85 -6.43
N ARG A 43 -19.15 -0.56 -7.35
CA ARG A 43 -20.57 -0.38 -7.02
C ARG A 43 -21.24 -1.66 -6.54
N THR A 44 -20.72 -2.81 -6.95
CA THR A 44 -21.32 -4.11 -6.59
C THR A 44 -21.05 -4.51 -5.15
N CYS A 45 -19.83 -4.28 -4.63
CA CYS A 45 -19.44 -4.74 -3.29
C CYS A 45 -18.84 -3.67 -2.37
N GLY A 46 -18.72 -2.42 -2.84
CA GLY A 46 -18.16 -1.31 -2.05
C GLY A 46 -16.63 -1.33 -1.88
N PHE A 47 -15.94 -2.30 -2.48
CA PHE A 47 -14.48 -2.38 -2.36
C PHE A 47 -13.80 -1.20 -3.05
N VAL A 48 -12.89 -0.54 -2.33
CA VAL A 48 -12.08 0.57 -2.85
C VAL A 48 -10.70 0.06 -3.23
N GLN A 49 -10.23 0.41 -4.41
CA GLN A 49 -8.94 -0.02 -4.93
C GLN A 49 -8.25 1.07 -5.75
N LEU A 50 -6.94 0.96 -5.92
CA LEU A 50 -6.21 1.79 -6.87
C LEU A 50 -6.64 1.47 -8.30
N ALA A 51 -6.71 2.50 -9.15
CA ALA A 51 -7.01 2.35 -10.57
C ALA A 51 -5.80 1.78 -11.34
N ASP A 52 -4.61 2.18 -10.94
CA ASP A 52 -3.35 1.79 -11.57
C ASP A 52 -2.56 0.86 -10.69
N VAL A 53 -1.90 -0.12 -11.31
CA VAL A 53 -1.01 -1.07 -10.64
C VAL A 53 0.41 -0.83 -11.12
N VAL A 54 1.25 -0.35 -10.22
CA VAL A 54 2.70 -0.21 -10.47
C VAL A 54 3.36 -1.57 -10.31
N SER A 55 4.35 -1.88 -11.17
CA SER A 55 4.99 -3.20 -11.11
C SER A 55 5.67 -3.43 -9.76
N PRO A 56 5.53 -4.64 -9.17
CA PRO A 56 6.16 -4.97 -7.90
C PRO A 56 7.68 -4.83 -7.92
N GLU A 57 8.32 -5.10 -9.05
CA GLU A 57 9.77 -4.97 -9.20
C GLU A 57 10.22 -3.52 -9.00
N LEU A 58 9.46 -2.57 -9.54
CA LEU A 58 9.76 -1.14 -9.40
C LEU A 58 9.54 -0.66 -7.97
N LEU A 59 8.55 -1.22 -7.28
CA LEU A 59 8.21 -0.81 -5.91
C LEU A 59 9.12 -1.43 -4.85
N PHE A 60 9.60 -2.66 -5.04
CA PHE A 60 10.14 -3.48 -3.95
C PHE A 60 11.58 -3.95 -4.14
N ASN A 61 12.19 -3.85 -5.31
CA ASN A 61 13.58 -4.31 -5.50
C ASN A 61 14.57 -3.58 -4.59
N ASP A 62 14.39 -2.27 -4.39
CA ASP A 62 15.26 -1.42 -3.59
C ASP A 62 14.52 -0.77 -2.41
N TYR A 63 13.45 -1.43 -1.92
CA TYR A 63 12.61 -0.87 -0.87
C TYR A 63 13.32 -0.94 0.48
N LEU A 64 13.58 0.23 1.07
CA LEU A 64 14.39 0.37 2.28
C LEU A 64 13.65 0.02 3.58
N TYR A 65 12.33 -0.16 3.54
CA TYR A 65 11.54 -0.42 4.73
C TYR A 65 11.12 -1.89 4.81
N VAL A 66 11.44 -2.51 5.95
CA VAL A 66 10.96 -3.85 6.31
C VAL A 66 10.24 -3.75 7.65
N SER A 67 8.95 -4.05 7.67
CA SER A 67 8.07 -3.86 8.84
C SER A 67 8.51 -4.62 10.10
N SER A 68 9.23 -5.74 9.94
CA SER A 68 9.72 -6.57 11.05
C SER A 68 11.07 -6.13 11.65
N THR A 69 11.67 -5.04 11.16
CA THR A 69 12.99 -4.58 11.65
C THR A 69 12.91 -3.64 12.84
N SER A 70 11.76 -3.05 13.13
CA SER A 70 11.54 -2.17 14.28
C SER A 70 11.03 -2.97 15.47
N PRO A 71 11.79 -3.06 16.61
CA PRO A 71 11.31 -3.74 17.81
C PRO A 71 9.99 -3.19 18.35
N ALA A 72 9.76 -1.90 18.20
CA ALA A 72 8.51 -1.27 18.61
C ALA A 72 7.32 -1.78 17.80
N PHE A 73 7.46 -1.95 16.49
CA PHE A 73 6.41 -2.52 15.65
C PHE A 73 6.19 -4.01 15.93
N VAL A 74 7.26 -4.78 16.12
CA VAL A 74 7.13 -6.20 16.47
C VAL A 74 6.30 -6.35 17.74
N LYS A 75 6.65 -5.62 18.81
CA LYS A 75 5.91 -5.61 20.07
C LYS A 75 4.46 -5.19 19.86
N HIS A 76 4.20 -4.12 19.11
CA HIS A 76 2.85 -3.66 18.84
C HIS A 76 1.99 -4.72 18.15
N PHE A 77 2.53 -5.40 17.14
CA PHE A 77 1.79 -6.44 16.42
C PHE A 77 1.56 -7.71 17.25
N GLU A 78 2.50 -8.06 18.13
CA GLU A 78 2.30 -9.14 19.10
C GLU A 78 1.17 -8.82 20.09
N GLU A 79 1.17 -7.63 20.67
CA GLU A 79 0.14 -7.15 21.59
C GLU A 79 -1.25 -7.09 20.89
N LEU A 80 -1.31 -6.53 19.68
CA LEU A 80 -2.53 -6.47 18.88
C LEU A 80 -3.05 -7.88 18.54
N GLY A 81 -2.18 -8.80 18.15
CA GLY A 81 -2.54 -10.19 17.88
C GLY A 81 -3.14 -10.89 19.10
N GLN A 82 -2.55 -10.70 20.28
CA GLN A 82 -3.07 -11.23 21.54
C GLN A 82 -4.43 -10.63 21.88
N GLU A 83 -4.61 -9.33 21.73
CA GLU A 83 -5.86 -8.65 21.98
C GLU A 83 -6.98 -9.16 21.07
N ILE A 84 -6.73 -9.21 19.75
CA ILE A 84 -7.70 -9.74 18.77
C ILE A 84 -8.08 -11.19 19.11
N THR A 85 -7.10 -12.04 19.40
CA THR A 85 -7.34 -13.45 19.72
C THR A 85 -8.18 -13.62 20.99
N SER A 86 -7.96 -12.76 21.99
CA SER A 86 -8.72 -12.80 23.24
C SER A 86 -10.16 -12.33 23.09
N GLN A 87 -10.38 -11.29 22.24
CA GLN A 87 -11.70 -10.68 22.07
C GLN A 87 -12.61 -11.48 21.12
N PHE A 88 -12.05 -12.02 20.04
CA PHE A 88 -12.84 -12.57 18.94
C PHE A 88 -12.84 -14.11 18.83
N ARG A 89 -12.23 -14.83 19.77
CA ARG A 89 -12.14 -16.32 19.74
C ARG A 89 -11.77 -16.82 18.34
N VAL A 90 -10.68 -16.36 17.79
CA VAL A 90 -10.21 -16.80 16.48
C VAL A 90 -9.92 -18.31 16.57
N PRO A 91 -10.58 -19.18 15.78
CA PRO A 91 -10.26 -20.60 15.79
C PRO A 91 -8.81 -20.81 15.32
N ALA A 92 -8.16 -21.74 15.97
CA ALA A 92 -6.81 -22.15 15.60
C ALA A 92 -6.77 -22.82 14.22
#